data_fd39520988da49c4f8a0d86c8e06706c
#
_entry.id   fd39520988da49c4f8a0d86c8e06706c
#
_cell.length_a   1.000
_cell.length_b   1.000
_cell.length_c   1.000
_cell.angle_alpha   90.00
_cell.angle_beta   90.00
_cell.angle_gamma   90.00
#
_symmetry.space_group_name_H-M   'P 1'
#
loop_
_entity.id
_entity.type
_entity.pdbx_description
1 polymer ?
#
loop_
_entity_poly.entity_id
_entity_poly.type
_entity_poly.pdbx_seq_one_letter_code
_entity_poly.pdbx_strand_id
1 'polypeptide(L)'
;MRRTVQLLAFVIAAVGCHWATAADDWQTRSRAYQRELTREARAVWGIDAPVPVMAGQIHQESLWRKGARSRFAGGLAQFTPDTEAWIKTAYPQALAVGNAFDPRWAIRALVTYDHHLYQRIRAANECERWAMTLSAYNGGLGWLQRDQRLAAQRGADPLRWWGNVERHSRRAKWAHAENRGYPRAIIYQHQALYRDWGGGMVCAR
;
A
#
# COMPACT_ATOMS: atom_id res chain seq x y z
N MET A 1 -75.63 -26.87 -22.28
CA MET A 1 -75.00 -26.45 -21.00
C MET A 1 -73.50 -26.28 -21.19
N ARG A 2 -73.03 -25.04 -21.40
CA ARG A 2 -71.60 -24.72 -21.56
C ARG A 2 -71.11 -24.16 -20.24
N ARG A 3 -70.20 -24.82 -19.57
CA ARG A 3 -69.52 -24.34 -18.35
C ARG A 3 -68.31 -23.50 -18.72
N THR A 4 -68.41 -22.22 -18.42
CA THR A 4 -67.30 -21.26 -18.56
C THR A 4 -66.37 -21.44 -17.37
N VAL A 5 -65.14 -21.82 -17.64
CA VAL A 5 -64.04 -21.88 -16.63
C VAL A 5 -63.33 -20.52 -16.64
N GLN A 6 -63.47 -19.74 -15.55
CA GLN A 6 -62.69 -18.52 -15.34
C GLN A 6 -61.33 -18.90 -14.78
N LEU A 7 -60.30 -18.60 -15.54
CA LEU A 7 -58.89 -18.64 -15.09
C LEU A 7 -58.61 -17.37 -14.30
N LEU A 8 -58.41 -17.49 -12.99
CA LEU A 8 -57.81 -16.43 -12.16
C LEU A 8 -56.30 -16.44 -12.40
N ALA A 9 -55.80 -15.39 -13.06
CA ALA A 9 -54.38 -15.14 -13.14
C ALA A 9 -53.89 -14.50 -11.81
N PHE A 10 -53.13 -15.26 -11.02
CA PHE A 10 -52.39 -14.71 -9.87
C PHE A 10 -51.17 -13.96 -10.38
N VAL A 11 -51.18 -12.64 -10.29
CA VAL A 11 -49.99 -11.80 -10.47
C VAL A 11 -49.20 -11.87 -9.17
N ILE A 12 -48.14 -12.67 -9.16
CA ILE A 12 -47.16 -12.66 -8.10
C ILE A 12 -46.24 -11.44 -8.35
N ALA A 13 -46.49 -10.35 -7.64
CA ALA A 13 -45.54 -9.24 -7.57
C ALA A 13 -44.34 -9.73 -6.77
N ALA A 14 -43.26 -10.12 -7.49
CA ALA A 14 -41.96 -10.37 -6.88
C ALA A 14 -41.39 -9.03 -6.41
N VAL A 15 -41.60 -8.71 -5.12
CA VAL A 15 -40.85 -7.64 -4.44
C VAL A 15 -39.40 -8.14 -4.33
N GLY A 16 -38.62 -7.81 -5.31
CA GLY A 16 -37.16 -8.01 -5.27
C GLY A 16 -36.58 -7.11 -4.19
N CYS A 17 -36.44 -7.63 -2.97
CA CYS A 17 -35.53 -7.05 -1.99
C CYS A 17 -34.14 -7.13 -2.57
N HIS A 18 -33.73 -6.05 -3.22
CA HIS A 18 -32.30 -5.80 -3.50
C HIS A 18 -31.63 -5.54 -2.16
N TRP A 19 -31.11 -6.60 -1.55
CA TRP A 19 -30.06 -6.46 -0.56
C TRP A 19 -28.88 -5.91 -1.32
N ALA A 20 -28.78 -4.57 -1.41
CA ALA A 20 -27.53 -3.91 -1.70
C ALA A 20 -26.62 -4.31 -0.52
N THR A 21 -25.87 -5.40 -0.70
CA THR A 21 -24.67 -5.61 0.10
C THR A 21 -23.88 -4.33 -0.09
N ALA A 22 -23.77 -3.52 0.97
CA ALA A 22 -22.87 -2.38 0.96
C ALA A 22 -21.52 -2.96 0.49
N ALA A 23 -21.19 -2.73 -0.78
CA ALA A 23 -19.90 -3.11 -1.33
C ALA A 23 -18.91 -2.53 -0.33
N ASP A 24 -18.05 -3.40 0.22
CA ASP A 24 -17.07 -3.05 1.22
C ASP A 24 -16.18 -1.96 0.60
N ASP A 25 -16.64 -0.71 0.75
CA ASP A 25 -16.18 0.44 0.00
C ASP A 25 -14.87 0.95 0.58
N TRP A 26 -13.78 0.69 -0.12
CA TRP A 26 -12.45 1.17 0.27
C TRP A 26 -12.42 2.71 0.38
N GLN A 27 -13.25 3.45 -0.35
CA GLN A 27 -13.32 4.91 -0.27
C GLN A 27 -13.78 5.35 1.13
N THR A 28 -14.83 4.75 1.65
CA THR A 28 -15.33 5.03 3.00
C THR A 28 -14.30 4.66 4.05
N ARG A 29 -13.65 3.48 3.93
CA ARG A 29 -12.59 3.08 4.86
C ARG A 29 -11.41 4.04 4.82
N SER A 30 -10.96 4.42 3.64
CA SER A 30 -9.81 5.31 3.49
C SER A 30 -10.05 6.69 4.12
N ARG A 31 -11.24 7.27 3.91
CA ARG A 31 -11.62 8.57 4.49
C ARG A 31 -11.57 8.59 6.01
N ALA A 32 -11.89 7.46 6.67
CA ALA A 32 -11.80 7.34 8.12
C ALA A 32 -10.37 7.54 8.66
N TYR A 33 -9.35 7.27 7.85
CA TYR A 33 -7.94 7.37 8.24
C TYR A 33 -7.19 8.54 7.59
N GLN A 34 -7.82 9.31 6.71
CA GLN A 34 -7.18 10.41 5.98
C GLN A 34 -6.49 11.42 6.92
N ARG A 35 -7.20 11.89 7.96
CA ARG A 35 -6.64 12.87 8.92
C ARG A 35 -5.46 12.28 9.68
N GLU A 36 -5.57 11.03 10.10
CA GLU A 36 -4.52 10.33 10.82
C GLU A 36 -3.27 10.20 9.96
N LEU A 37 -3.40 9.67 8.74
CA LEU A 37 -2.27 9.53 7.81
C LEU A 37 -1.61 10.87 7.50
N THR A 38 -2.41 11.90 7.20
CA THR A 38 -1.87 13.24 6.90
C THR A 38 -1.10 13.81 8.08
N ARG A 39 -1.61 13.65 9.31
CA ARG A 39 -0.94 14.11 10.53
C ARG A 39 0.39 13.39 10.75
N GLU A 40 0.39 12.06 10.70
CA GLU A 40 1.59 11.24 10.92
C GLU A 40 2.63 11.47 9.82
N ALA A 41 2.19 11.56 8.55
CA ALA A 41 3.09 11.86 7.44
C ALA A 41 3.78 13.22 7.64
N ARG A 42 3.03 14.27 7.95
CA ARG A 42 3.60 15.60 8.18
C ARG A 42 4.50 15.67 9.41
N ALA A 43 4.21 14.91 10.45
CA ALA A 43 5.04 14.86 11.65
C ALA A 43 6.44 14.27 11.38
N VAL A 44 6.56 13.35 10.43
CA VAL A 44 7.81 12.65 10.11
C VAL A 44 8.54 13.25 8.89
N TRP A 45 7.79 13.68 7.87
CA TRP A 45 8.32 14.12 6.57
C TRP A 45 8.25 15.63 6.33
N GLY A 46 7.59 16.38 7.24
CA GLY A 46 7.33 17.80 7.08
C GLY A 46 6.04 18.11 6.32
N ILE A 47 5.81 19.41 6.08
CA ILE A 47 4.53 19.89 5.53
C ILE A 47 4.25 19.38 4.12
N ASP A 48 5.30 19.12 3.34
CA ASP A 48 5.23 18.63 1.97
C ASP A 48 5.25 17.10 1.86
N ALA A 49 5.01 16.40 2.97
CA ALA A 49 4.96 14.94 2.99
C ALA A 49 4.09 14.40 1.84
N PRO A 50 4.56 13.43 1.03
CA PRO A 50 3.83 12.91 -0.12
C PRO A 50 2.74 11.94 0.33
N VAL A 51 1.69 12.45 0.98
CA VAL A 51 0.56 11.68 1.51
C VAL A 51 -0.07 10.75 0.47
N PRO A 52 -0.24 11.16 -0.81
CA PRO A 52 -0.84 10.29 -1.82
C PRO A 52 -0.13 8.95 -2.03
N VAL A 53 1.21 8.92 -2.03
CA VAL A 53 1.94 7.66 -2.22
C VAL A 53 1.78 6.73 -1.02
N MET A 54 1.79 7.28 0.21
CA MET A 54 1.57 6.50 1.44
C MET A 54 0.13 5.97 1.52
N ALA A 55 -0.85 6.77 1.09
CA ALA A 55 -2.23 6.33 0.97
C ALA A 55 -2.39 5.23 -0.08
N GLY A 56 -1.75 5.38 -1.23
CA GLY A 56 -1.67 4.35 -2.28
C GLY A 56 -1.02 3.07 -1.80
N GLN A 57 -0.04 3.18 -0.90
CA GLN A 57 0.61 2.03 -0.28
C GLN A 57 -0.34 1.27 0.65
N ILE A 58 -1.06 1.94 1.56
CA ILE A 58 -2.08 1.29 2.41
C ILE A 58 -3.19 0.67 1.54
N HIS A 59 -3.56 1.31 0.44
CA HIS A 59 -4.48 0.75 -0.53
C HIS A 59 -3.97 -0.58 -1.09
N GLN A 60 -2.72 -0.62 -1.55
CA GLN A 60 -2.07 -1.83 -2.07
C GLN A 60 -1.99 -2.93 -1.02
N GLU A 61 -1.67 -2.59 0.24
CA GLU A 61 -1.46 -3.55 1.31
C GLU A 61 -2.76 -4.22 1.78
N SER A 62 -3.81 -3.45 1.95
CA SER A 62 -5.01 -3.95 2.65
C SER A 62 -6.35 -3.50 2.09
N LEU A 63 -6.36 -2.62 1.09
CA LEU A 63 -7.57 -1.88 0.71
C LEU A 63 -8.20 -1.17 1.93
N TRP A 64 -7.37 -0.66 2.84
CA TRP A 64 -7.75 0.02 4.09
C TRP A 64 -8.48 -0.88 5.10
N ARG A 65 -8.34 -2.19 5.02
CA ARG A 65 -8.94 -3.12 5.99
C ARG A 65 -8.01 -3.31 7.18
N LYS A 66 -8.36 -2.73 8.32
CA LYS A 66 -7.57 -2.83 9.57
C LYS A 66 -7.35 -4.26 10.06
N GLY A 67 -8.26 -5.17 9.74
CA GLY A 67 -8.18 -6.58 10.10
C GLY A 67 -7.60 -7.47 9.00
N ALA A 68 -7.02 -6.89 7.92
CA ALA A 68 -6.43 -7.67 6.83
C ALA A 68 -5.33 -8.61 7.36
N ARG A 69 -5.33 -9.85 6.86
CA ARG A 69 -4.33 -10.87 7.20
C ARG A 69 -3.89 -11.57 5.93
N SER A 70 -2.60 -11.74 5.80
CA SER A 70 -1.97 -12.67 4.87
C SER A 70 -1.31 -13.81 5.66
N ARG A 71 -0.66 -14.72 4.96
CA ARG A 71 0.13 -15.79 5.61
C ARG A 71 1.25 -15.24 6.50
N PHE A 72 1.76 -14.06 6.18
CA PHE A 72 3.00 -13.53 6.76
C PHE A 72 2.85 -12.19 7.45
N ALA A 73 1.76 -11.46 7.23
CA ALA A 73 1.62 -10.07 7.63
C ALA A 73 0.18 -9.72 8.03
N GLY A 74 0.00 -8.57 8.72
CA GLY A 74 -1.31 -8.15 9.18
C GLY A 74 -1.52 -6.63 9.25
N GLY A 75 -2.79 -6.25 9.40
CA GLY A 75 -3.22 -4.88 9.58
C GLY A 75 -3.23 -4.02 8.31
N LEU A 76 -3.40 -2.71 8.49
CA LEU A 76 -3.49 -1.75 7.37
C LEU A 76 -2.24 -1.77 6.48
N ALA A 77 -1.07 -1.89 7.08
CA ALA A 77 0.24 -1.75 6.43
C ALA A 77 0.94 -3.10 6.22
N GLN A 78 0.27 -4.22 6.51
CA GLN A 78 0.77 -5.59 6.33
C GLN A 78 2.19 -5.80 6.90
N PHE A 79 2.41 -5.36 8.14
CA PHE A 79 3.67 -5.65 8.82
C PHE A 79 3.79 -7.12 9.18
N THR A 80 4.97 -7.69 8.91
CA THR A 80 5.34 -9.01 9.45
C THR A 80 5.67 -8.90 10.93
N PRO A 81 5.54 -9.98 11.73
CA PRO A 81 5.91 -9.98 13.15
C PRO A 81 7.36 -9.51 13.38
N ASP A 82 8.30 -9.93 12.53
CA ASP A 82 9.71 -9.53 12.64
C ASP A 82 9.91 -8.03 12.39
N THR A 83 9.24 -7.48 11.37
CA THR A 83 9.31 -6.04 11.09
C THR A 83 8.64 -5.23 12.20
N GLU A 84 7.50 -5.69 12.73
CA GLU A 84 6.83 -5.07 13.88
C GLU A 84 7.76 -5.03 15.10
N ALA A 85 8.38 -6.15 15.46
CA ALA A 85 9.29 -6.24 16.59
C ALA A 85 10.52 -5.32 16.41
N TRP A 86 11.09 -5.34 15.20
CA TRP A 86 12.23 -4.49 14.88
C TRP A 86 11.88 -3.00 14.98
N ILE A 87 10.75 -2.56 14.43
CA ILE A 87 10.36 -1.15 14.41
C ILE A 87 10.07 -0.61 15.81
N LYS A 88 9.50 -1.44 16.69
CA LYS A 88 9.30 -1.11 18.12
C LYS A 88 10.62 -0.85 18.83
N THR A 89 11.62 -1.67 18.53
CA THR A 89 12.97 -1.52 19.11
C THR A 89 13.72 -0.32 18.51
N ALA A 90 13.58 -0.08 17.22
CA ALA A 90 14.27 1.01 16.54
C ALA A 90 13.66 2.40 16.84
N TYR A 91 12.37 2.44 17.14
CA TYR A 91 11.61 3.68 17.39
C TYR A 91 10.76 3.61 18.67
N PRO A 92 11.36 3.33 19.85
CA PRO A 92 10.62 3.03 21.07
C PRO A 92 9.75 4.19 21.55
N GLN A 93 10.20 5.44 21.36
CA GLN A 93 9.43 6.61 21.79
C GLN A 93 8.09 6.75 21.07
N ALA A 94 8.04 6.36 19.80
CA ALA A 94 6.85 6.52 18.98
C ALA A 94 6.04 5.22 18.83
N LEU A 95 6.68 4.05 18.92
CA LEU A 95 6.12 2.78 18.44
C LEU A 95 6.30 1.59 19.41
N ALA A 96 6.80 1.80 20.64
CA ALA A 96 6.95 0.69 21.59
C ALA A 96 5.62 0.01 21.93
N VAL A 97 4.54 0.79 22.04
CA VAL A 97 3.19 0.31 22.42
C VAL A 97 2.28 0.29 21.19
N GLY A 98 1.52 -0.78 21.05
CA GLY A 98 0.64 -1.04 19.90
C GLY A 98 1.06 -2.24 19.10
N ASN A 99 0.41 -2.49 17.97
CA ASN A 99 0.70 -3.61 17.06
C ASN A 99 0.14 -3.33 15.66
N ALA A 100 0.46 -4.21 14.69
CA ALA A 100 0.05 -4.05 13.30
C ALA A 100 -1.48 -3.97 13.07
N PHE A 101 -2.30 -4.48 13.99
CA PHE A 101 -3.77 -4.41 13.92
C PHE A 101 -4.37 -3.17 14.56
N ASP A 102 -3.59 -2.37 15.30
CA ASP A 102 -3.98 -1.02 15.70
C ASP A 102 -3.77 -0.07 14.49
N PRO A 103 -4.84 0.51 13.94
CA PRO A 103 -4.72 1.36 12.77
C PRO A 103 -3.82 2.59 12.97
N ARG A 104 -3.83 3.19 14.17
CA ARG A 104 -2.99 4.35 14.48
C ARG A 104 -1.53 3.97 14.53
N TRP A 105 -1.25 2.85 15.18
CA TRP A 105 0.09 2.31 15.22
C TRP A 105 0.59 1.95 13.81
N ALA A 106 -0.23 1.24 13.04
CA ALA A 106 0.13 0.79 11.68
C ALA A 106 0.42 1.96 10.73
N ILE A 107 -0.37 3.03 10.79
CA ILE A 107 -0.15 4.25 9.99
C ILE A 107 1.15 4.93 10.40
N ARG A 108 1.37 5.16 11.71
CA ARG A 108 2.61 5.75 12.22
C ARG A 108 3.83 4.91 11.87
N ALA A 109 3.71 3.59 12.01
CA ALA A 109 4.78 2.67 11.69
C ALA A 109 5.13 2.68 10.20
N LEU A 110 4.13 2.70 9.30
CA LEU A 110 4.33 2.80 7.86
C LEU A 110 5.09 4.08 7.49
N VAL A 111 4.61 5.22 7.93
CA VAL A 111 5.21 6.53 7.67
C VAL A 111 6.67 6.61 8.17
N THR A 112 6.91 6.07 9.37
CA THR A 112 8.24 6.04 9.99
C THR A 112 9.17 5.07 9.26
N TYR A 113 8.67 3.91 8.86
CA TYR A 113 9.46 2.89 8.18
C TYR A 113 9.82 3.31 6.75
N ASP A 114 8.89 3.92 6.02
CA ASP A 114 9.19 4.52 4.72
C ASP A 114 10.28 5.60 4.82
N HIS A 115 10.19 6.47 5.81
CA HIS A 115 11.21 7.49 6.05
C HIS A 115 12.57 6.85 6.38
N HIS A 116 12.58 5.81 7.23
CA HIS A 116 13.78 5.05 7.55
C HIS A 116 14.45 4.46 6.30
N LEU A 117 13.67 3.85 5.42
CA LEU A 117 14.16 3.26 4.17
C LEU A 117 14.64 4.35 3.21
N TYR A 118 13.83 5.39 3.02
CA TYR A 118 14.11 6.51 2.12
C TYR A 118 15.46 7.18 2.43
N GLN A 119 15.74 7.43 3.70
CA GLN A 119 17.01 8.04 4.13
C GLN A 119 18.24 7.16 3.84
N ARG A 120 18.06 5.85 3.72
CA ARG A 120 19.15 4.88 3.48
C ARG A 120 19.35 4.53 2.02
N ILE A 121 18.49 5.02 1.14
CA ILE A 121 18.52 4.73 -0.29
C ILE A 121 19.11 5.91 -1.05
N ARG A 122 20.16 5.65 -1.81
CA ARG A 122 20.70 6.59 -2.80
C ARG A 122 20.06 6.30 -4.16
N ALA A 123 19.61 7.33 -4.85
CA ALA A 123 18.97 7.23 -6.16
C ALA A 123 19.28 8.47 -7.01
N ALA A 124 19.06 8.38 -8.31
CA ALA A 124 19.35 9.45 -9.26
C ALA A 124 18.44 10.68 -9.08
N ASN A 125 17.22 10.47 -8.60
CA ASN A 125 16.24 11.52 -8.31
C ASN A 125 15.19 10.99 -7.31
N GLU A 126 14.25 11.86 -6.93
CA GLU A 126 13.21 11.54 -5.96
C GLU A 126 12.27 10.42 -6.43
N CYS A 127 11.89 10.41 -7.70
CA CYS A 127 11.04 9.38 -8.27
C CYS A 127 11.68 7.98 -8.15
N GLU A 128 12.95 7.87 -8.52
CA GLU A 128 13.72 6.63 -8.40
C GLU A 128 13.88 6.20 -6.94
N ARG A 129 14.09 7.18 -6.03
CA ARG A 129 14.22 6.91 -4.60
C ARG A 129 12.92 6.37 -4.02
N TRP A 130 11.76 6.94 -4.37
CA TRP A 130 10.48 6.42 -3.92
C TRP A 130 10.18 5.03 -4.46
N ALA A 131 10.45 4.78 -5.73
CA ALA A 131 10.29 3.44 -6.29
C ALA A 131 11.14 2.40 -5.56
N MET A 132 12.40 2.74 -5.24
CA MET A 132 13.30 1.88 -4.46
C MET A 132 12.85 1.76 -2.99
N THR A 133 12.32 2.80 -2.38
CA THR A 133 11.77 2.76 -1.02
C THR A 133 10.62 1.78 -0.92
N LEU A 134 9.67 1.85 -1.86
CA LEU A 134 8.55 0.92 -1.95
C LEU A 134 9.02 -0.52 -2.22
N SER A 135 10.01 -0.70 -3.10
CA SER A 135 10.63 -2.01 -3.32
C SER A 135 11.29 -2.56 -2.05
N ALA A 136 11.96 -1.69 -1.28
CA ALA A 136 12.59 -2.08 -0.01
C ALA A 136 11.55 -2.38 1.08
N TYR A 137 10.44 -1.66 1.12
CA TYR A 137 9.32 -1.95 2.02
C TYR A 137 8.76 -3.35 1.77
N ASN A 138 8.40 -3.65 0.53
CA ASN A 138 7.82 -4.95 0.15
C ASN A 138 8.80 -6.11 0.28
N GLY A 139 10.05 -5.92 -0.12
CA GLY A 139 11.00 -7.02 -0.25
C GLY A 139 12.22 -6.99 0.67
N GLY A 140 12.35 -5.93 1.47
CA GLY A 140 13.49 -5.70 2.36
C GLY A 140 14.66 -4.93 1.73
N LEU A 141 15.23 -4.01 2.53
CA LEU A 141 16.36 -3.16 2.10
C LEU A 141 17.58 -3.96 1.65
N GLY A 142 17.89 -5.06 2.34
CA GLY A 142 19.02 -5.93 1.99
C GLY A 142 18.88 -6.55 0.60
N TRP A 143 17.68 -6.87 0.16
CA TRP A 143 17.45 -7.34 -1.20
C TRP A 143 17.58 -6.22 -2.22
N LEU A 144 17.02 -5.05 -1.97
CA LEU A 144 17.23 -3.90 -2.85
C LEU A 144 18.72 -3.62 -3.08
N GLN A 145 19.52 -3.60 -2.02
CA GLN A 145 20.98 -3.37 -2.11
C GLN A 145 21.71 -4.46 -2.92
N ARG A 146 21.26 -5.72 -2.83
CA ARG A 146 21.79 -6.81 -3.68
C ARG A 146 21.41 -6.61 -5.14
N ASP A 147 20.17 -6.19 -5.41
CA ASP A 147 19.67 -5.92 -6.75
C ASP A 147 20.41 -4.72 -7.38
N GLN A 148 20.67 -3.65 -6.62
CA GLN A 148 21.49 -2.51 -7.05
C GLN A 148 22.92 -2.94 -7.43
N ARG A 149 23.56 -3.76 -6.59
CA ARG A 149 24.91 -4.30 -6.91
C ARG A 149 24.89 -5.18 -8.15
N LEU A 150 23.87 -6.02 -8.31
CA LEU A 150 23.74 -6.87 -9.49
C LEU A 150 23.49 -6.06 -10.76
N ALA A 151 22.68 -4.99 -10.68
CA ALA A 151 22.47 -4.06 -11.78
C ALA A 151 23.79 -3.43 -12.23
N ALA A 152 24.57 -2.87 -11.28
CA ALA A 152 25.89 -2.30 -11.56
C ALA A 152 26.85 -3.31 -12.20
N GLN A 153 26.91 -4.55 -11.70
CA GLN A 153 27.73 -5.63 -12.27
C GLN A 153 27.36 -5.99 -13.72
N ARG A 154 26.10 -5.68 -14.12
CA ARG A 154 25.59 -5.94 -15.47
C ARG A 154 25.55 -4.70 -16.35
N GLY A 155 26.20 -3.61 -15.94
CA GLY A 155 26.28 -2.36 -16.70
C GLY A 155 25.01 -1.52 -16.67
N ALA A 156 24.06 -1.81 -15.76
CA ALA A 156 22.88 -0.99 -15.55
C ALA A 156 23.13 0.04 -14.42
N ASP A 157 22.39 1.15 -14.44
CA ASP A 157 22.53 2.21 -13.43
C ASP A 157 21.92 1.78 -12.09
N PRO A 158 22.72 1.60 -11.02
CA PRO A 158 22.24 1.20 -9.71
C PRO A 158 21.44 2.28 -8.98
N LEU A 159 21.46 3.53 -9.47
CA LEU A 159 20.72 4.66 -8.90
C LEU A 159 19.34 4.86 -9.58
N ARG A 160 19.02 4.07 -10.59
CA ARG A 160 17.75 4.09 -11.29
C ARG A 160 16.98 2.79 -11.10
N TRP A 161 15.76 2.90 -10.62
CA TRP A 161 14.87 1.75 -10.49
C TRP A 161 14.31 1.33 -11.85
N TRP A 162 13.64 2.29 -12.52
CA TRP A 162 12.90 2.04 -13.74
C TRP A 162 13.85 1.68 -14.90
N GLY A 163 13.60 0.49 -15.45
CA GLY A 163 14.40 -0.02 -16.57
C GLY A 163 15.80 -0.54 -16.20
N ASN A 164 16.24 -0.33 -14.96
CA ASN A 164 17.56 -0.70 -14.46
C ASN A 164 17.45 -1.70 -13.29
N VAL A 165 17.50 -1.27 -12.04
CA VAL A 165 17.52 -2.15 -10.85
C VAL A 165 16.36 -3.14 -10.85
N GLU A 166 15.15 -2.71 -11.24
CA GLU A 166 13.96 -3.56 -11.31
C GLU A 166 14.11 -4.81 -12.19
N ARG A 167 15.09 -4.82 -13.11
CA ARG A 167 15.34 -5.94 -14.03
C ARG A 167 16.39 -6.92 -13.52
N HIS A 168 17.07 -6.60 -12.45
CA HIS A 168 18.22 -7.34 -11.96
C HIS A 168 17.98 -7.86 -10.53
N SER A 169 17.57 -9.13 -10.40
CA SER A 169 17.40 -9.76 -9.10
C SER A 169 17.76 -11.24 -9.13
N ARG A 170 18.16 -11.76 -7.98
CA ARG A 170 18.35 -13.20 -7.74
C ARG A 170 17.23 -13.79 -6.86
N ARG A 171 16.14 -13.05 -6.65
CA ARG A 171 14.95 -13.55 -5.96
C ARG A 171 14.29 -14.66 -6.80
N ALA A 172 13.48 -15.51 -6.16
CA ALA A 172 12.58 -16.40 -6.89
C ALA A 172 11.71 -15.58 -7.87
N LYS A 173 11.40 -16.15 -9.03
CA LYS A 173 10.69 -15.42 -10.12
C LYS A 173 9.40 -14.75 -9.65
N TRP A 174 8.60 -15.44 -8.83
CA TRP A 174 7.35 -14.89 -8.29
C TRP A 174 7.59 -13.70 -7.35
N ALA A 175 8.58 -13.81 -6.45
CA ALA A 175 8.92 -12.73 -5.53
C ALA A 175 9.52 -11.51 -6.24
N HIS A 176 10.28 -11.73 -7.31
CA HIS A 176 10.78 -10.66 -8.17
C HIS A 176 9.64 -9.96 -8.93
N ALA A 177 8.71 -10.72 -9.49
CA ALA A 177 7.55 -10.16 -10.20
C ALA A 177 6.66 -9.32 -9.27
N GLU A 178 6.37 -9.82 -8.07
CA GLU A 178 5.63 -9.10 -7.03
C GLU A 178 6.34 -7.81 -6.65
N ASN A 179 7.62 -7.89 -6.33
CA ASN A 179 8.41 -6.73 -5.90
C ASN A 179 8.55 -5.65 -6.99
N ARG A 180 8.62 -6.01 -8.26
CA ARG A 180 8.59 -5.06 -9.38
C ARG A 180 7.21 -4.42 -9.57
N GLY A 181 6.17 -5.19 -9.38
CA GLY A 181 4.79 -4.74 -9.53
C GLY A 181 4.38 -3.73 -8.44
N TYR A 182 4.91 -3.89 -7.24
CA TYR A 182 4.53 -3.13 -6.07
C TYR A 182 4.74 -1.61 -6.22
N PRO A 183 5.95 -1.08 -6.51
CA PRO A 183 6.14 0.36 -6.74
C PRO A 183 5.33 0.86 -7.94
N ARG A 184 5.19 0.04 -8.99
CA ARG A 184 4.46 0.40 -10.20
C ARG A 184 2.97 0.62 -9.92
N ALA A 185 2.34 -0.28 -9.19
CA ALA A 185 0.94 -0.15 -8.80
C ALA A 185 0.71 1.09 -7.92
N ILE A 186 1.55 1.30 -6.92
CA ILE A 186 1.40 2.41 -5.99
C ILE A 186 1.62 3.75 -6.70
N ILE A 187 2.72 3.91 -7.43
CA ILE A 187 3.11 5.20 -8.03
C ILE A 187 2.22 5.56 -9.23
N TYR A 188 1.89 4.61 -10.10
CA TYR A 188 1.19 4.92 -11.35
C TYR A 188 -0.31 4.66 -11.34
N GLN A 189 -0.84 4.00 -10.29
CA GLN A 189 -2.26 3.69 -10.20
C GLN A 189 -2.87 4.20 -8.88
N HIS A 190 -2.35 3.77 -7.73
CA HIS A 190 -3.04 3.98 -6.47
C HIS A 190 -2.89 5.40 -5.91
N GLN A 191 -1.70 6.02 -5.97
CA GLN A 191 -1.55 7.37 -5.42
C GLN A 191 -2.48 8.40 -6.09
N ALA A 192 -2.84 8.20 -7.37
CA ALA A 192 -3.74 9.10 -8.08
C ALA A 192 -5.15 9.14 -7.47
N LEU A 193 -5.58 8.08 -6.78
CA LEU A 193 -6.85 8.01 -6.06
C LEU A 193 -6.90 8.94 -4.84
N TYR A 194 -5.74 9.40 -4.37
CA TYR A 194 -5.54 10.18 -3.14
C TYR A 194 -4.90 11.55 -3.39
N ARG A 195 -4.87 12.01 -4.65
CA ARG A 195 -4.21 13.28 -5.06
C ARG A 195 -4.61 14.49 -4.23
N ASP A 196 -5.85 14.50 -3.72
CA ASP A 196 -6.42 15.62 -2.97
C ASP A 196 -6.16 15.53 -1.46
N TRP A 197 -5.34 14.57 -0.99
CA TRP A 197 -5.07 14.40 0.45
C TRP A 197 -3.95 15.30 0.97
N GLY A 198 -3.30 16.06 0.11
CA GLY A 198 -2.21 16.98 0.43
C GLY A 198 -0.82 16.39 0.19
N GLY A 199 0.15 17.29 0.08
CA GLY A 199 1.48 16.95 -0.44
C GLY A 199 1.46 16.68 -1.94
N GLY A 200 2.61 16.47 -2.52
CA GLY A 200 2.77 16.16 -3.94
C GLY A 200 2.64 14.68 -4.23
N MET A 201 2.24 14.35 -5.46
CA MET A 201 2.43 13.00 -5.99
C MET A 201 3.89 12.81 -6.38
N VAL A 202 4.46 11.65 -6.06
CA VAL A 202 5.80 11.28 -6.51
C VAL A 202 5.77 10.84 -7.97
N CYS A 203 6.86 11.08 -8.72
CA CYS A 203 6.94 10.76 -10.15
C CYS A 203 5.82 11.41 -11.00
N ALA A 204 5.21 12.50 -10.56
CA ALA A 204 4.31 13.28 -11.40
C ALA A 204 5.10 13.82 -12.62
N ARG A 205 4.53 13.60 -13.81
CA ARG A 205 5.06 14.20 -15.05
C ARG A 205 4.53 15.60 -15.24
#